data_e8996b26c7db04419252160c65f9daa0
#
_entry.id   e8996b26c7db04419252160c65f9daa0
#
_cell.length_a   1.000
_cell.length_b   1.000
_cell.length_c   1.000
_cell.angle_alpha   90.00
_cell.angle_beta   90.00
_cell.angle_gamma   90.00
#
_symmetry.space_group_name_H-M   'P 1'
#
loop_
_entity.id
_entity.type
_entity.pdbx_description
1 polymer ?
#
loop_
_entity_poly.entity_id
_entity_poly.type
_entity_poly.pdbx_seq_one_letter_code
_entity_poly.pdbx_strand_id
1 'polypeptide(L)'
;PCFESADELSLKRKILLKQGKPPIYDRTALRLKKSEIQSLIQSGKRPHWRLKLDDETIEWSDMIHGKIIFSNLSVSDPVVFRSDEMPLFTITSVVDDADTEVSHVFRGDDHITNTAAQIKLFKLIDAKIPEFGHFPLIKSISGQGLSKRSDDFSVRKFRKQKVSQLVLINYLQKIGTNQSFENIDDMKTLYKNFNINNFSKNSVFFDPNDIERINSKYLKNLEIKT
;
A
#
# COMPACT_ATOMS: atom_id res chain seq x y z
N PRO A 1 4.70 -23.75 9.19
CA PRO A 1 6.14 -23.52 9.08
C PRO A 1 6.65 -23.84 7.70
N CYS A 2 7.59 -23.02 7.18
CA CYS A 2 8.27 -23.17 5.90
C CYS A 2 9.78 -23.09 6.15
N PHE A 3 10.58 -23.92 5.48
CA PHE A 3 12.00 -24.05 5.78
C PHE A 3 12.92 -23.67 4.62
N GLU A 4 12.34 -23.19 3.51
CA GLU A 4 13.12 -22.69 2.37
C GLU A 4 13.93 -21.46 2.75
N SER A 5 15.15 -21.39 2.30
CA SER A 5 16.03 -20.22 2.45
C SER A 5 15.60 -19.09 1.52
N ALA A 6 16.07 -17.87 1.79
CA ALA A 6 15.83 -16.71 0.93
C ALA A 6 16.34 -16.95 -0.50
N ASP A 7 17.48 -17.64 -0.64
CA ASP A 7 18.08 -17.96 -1.94
C ASP A 7 17.24 -18.96 -2.73
N GLU A 8 16.75 -20.02 -2.06
CA GLU A 8 15.85 -21.01 -2.68
C GLU A 8 14.56 -20.36 -3.16
N LEU A 9 13.95 -19.50 -2.34
CA LEU A 9 12.74 -18.75 -2.71
C LEU A 9 13.02 -17.79 -3.87
N SER A 10 14.17 -17.10 -3.85
CA SER A 10 14.58 -16.20 -4.94
C SER A 10 14.79 -16.96 -6.25
N LEU A 11 15.41 -18.14 -6.20
CA LEU A 11 15.61 -18.99 -7.37
C LEU A 11 14.27 -19.48 -7.94
N LYS A 12 13.37 -20.02 -7.09
CA LYS A 12 12.01 -20.43 -7.50
C LYS A 12 11.25 -19.27 -8.18
N ARG A 13 11.32 -18.07 -7.59
CA ARG A 13 10.70 -16.86 -8.17
C ARG A 13 11.26 -16.54 -9.56
N LYS A 14 12.59 -16.56 -9.72
CA LYS A 14 13.25 -16.31 -11.01
C LYS A 14 12.84 -17.32 -12.08
N ILE A 15 12.74 -18.60 -11.71
CA ILE A 15 12.32 -19.67 -12.63
C ILE A 15 10.88 -19.43 -13.10
N LEU A 16 9.94 -19.14 -12.19
CA LEU A 16 8.55 -18.87 -12.55
C LEU A 16 8.43 -17.65 -13.47
N LEU A 17 9.13 -16.55 -13.17
CA LEU A 17 9.13 -15.35 -14.00
C LEU A 17 9.69 -15.61 -15.40
N LYS A 18 10.78 -16.41 -15.53
CA LYS A 18 11.32 -16.82 -16.84
C LYS A 18 10.32 -17.67 -17.65
N GLN A 19 9.43 -18.40 -16.99
CA GLN A 19 8.36 -19.18 -17.62
C GLN A 19 7.10 -18.36 -17.92
N GLY A 20 7.11 -17.02 -17.65
CA GLY A 20 5.92 -16.17 -17.78
C GLY A 20 4.83 -16.45 -16.75
N LYS A 21 5.16 -17.16 -15.67
CA LYS A 21 4.22 -17.51 -14.61
C LYS A 21 4.33 -16.53 -13.44
N PRO A 22 3.22 -16.23 -12.76
CA PRO A 22 3.27 -15.44 -11.54
C PRO A 22 4.10 -16.15 -10.46
N PRO A 23 4.90 -15.43 -9.67
CA PRO A 23 5.80 -16.01 -8.67
C PRO A 23 5.04 -16.39 -7.38
N ILE A 24 4.09 -17.30 -7.51
CA ILE A 24 3.27 -17.81 -6.40
C ILE A 24 4.02 -18.91 -5.65
N TYR A 25 3.93 -18.90 -4.34
CA TYR A 25 4.50 -19.96 -3.48
C TYR A 25 3.80 -21.29 -3.75
N ASP A 26 4.57 -22.34 -4.00
CA ASP A 26 4.11 -23.66 -4.43
C ASP A 26 3.53 -24.53 -3.30
N ARG A 27 3.46 -24.00 -2.09
CA ARG A 27 2.94 -24.67 -0.88
C ARG A 27 3.61 -26.01 -0.56
N THR A 28 4.87 -26.19 -0.98
CA THR A 28 5.62 -27.44 -0.72
C THR A 28 5.70 -27.80 0.76
N ALA A 29 5.77 -26.79 1.63
CA ALA A 29 5.81 -27.00 3.09
C ALA A 29 4.54 -27.70 3.66
N LEU A 30 3.37 -27.59 2.99
CA LEU A 30 2.15 -28.29 3.41
C LEU A 30 2.22 -29.80 3.22
N ARG A 31 3.20 -30.30 2.44
CA ARG A 31 3.39 -31.74 2.18
C ARG A 31 4.31 -32.39 3.21
N LEU A 32 4.99 -31.59 4.04
CA LEU A 32 5.90 -32.10 5.08
C LEU A 32 5.11 -32.84 6.17
N LYS A 33 5.58 -34.03 6.52
CA LYS A 33 5.05 -34.79 7.66
C LYS A 33 5.54 -34.18 8.98
N LYS A 34 4.80 -34.39 10.06
CA LYS A 34 5.19 -33.90 11.40
C LYS A 34 6.59 -34.35 11.81
N SER A 35 6.98 -35.60 11.49
CA SER A 35 8.32 -36.13 11.76
C SER A 35 9.42 -35.38 11.00
N GLU A 36 9.16 -35.01 9.73
CA GLU A 36 10.10 -34.25 8.91
C GLU A 36 10.28 -32.83 9.45
N ILE A 37 9.17 -32.18 9.86
CA ILE A 37 9.22 -30.86 10.51
C ILE A 37 10.05 -30.91 11.79
N GLN A 38 9.84 -31.93 12.64
CA GLN A 38 10.61 -32.11 13.87
C GLN A 38 12.09 -32.35 13.59
N SER A 39 12.43 -33.17 12.60
CA SER A 39 13.81 -33.43 12.19
C SER A 39 14.49 -32.15 11.70
N LEU A 40 13.80 -31.31 10.91
CA LEU A 40 14.33 -30.05 10.44
C LEU A 40 14.62 -29.08 11.60
N ILE A 41 13.72 -28.99 12.58
CA ILE A 41 13.91 -28.15 13.77
C ILE A 41 15.08 -28.68 14.61
N GLN A 42 15.17 -29.99 14.83
CA GLN A 42 16.26 -30.62 15.59
C GLN A 42 17.64 -30.44 14.90
N SER A 43 17.65 -30.37 13.56
CA SER A 43 18.87 -30.04 12.80
C SER A 43 19.26 -28.54 12.86
N GLY A 44 18.56 -27.73 13.64
CA GLY A 44 18.83 -26.30 13.82
C GLY A 44 18.22 -25.38 12.76
N LYS A 45 17.40 -25.91 11.85
CA LYS A 45 16.70 -25.06 10.88
C LYS A 45 15.55 -24.31 11.55
N ARG A 46 15.54 -22.99 11.41
CA ARG A 46 14.46 -22.12 11.89
C ARG A 46 13.44 -21.89 10.79
N PRO A 47 12.13 -22.20 11.01
CA PRO A 47 11.12 -21.96 10.03
C PRO A 47 10.77 -20.48 9.94
N HIS A 48 10.42 -20.00 8.74
CA HIS A 48 9.58 -18.85 8.59
C HIS A 48 8.11 -19.29 8.53
N TRP A 49 7.18 -18.41 8.85
CA TRP A 49 5.75 -18.76 8.90
C TRP A 49 4.99 -18.01 7.81
N ARG A 50 4.12 -18.74 7.11
CA ARG A 50 3.21 -18.19 6.13
C ARG A 50 1.77 -18.35 6.56
N LEU A 51 0.97 -17.33 6.26
CA LEU A 51 -0.47 -17.43 6.33
C LEU A 51 -0.96 -18.21 5.10
N LYS A 52 -1.58 -19.36 5.32
CA LYS A 52 -2.24 -20.07 4.23
C LYS A 52 -3.51 -19.31 3.85
N LEU A 53 -3.54 -18.83 2.62
CA LEU A 53 -4.75 -18.29 2.03
C LEU A 53 -5.59 -19.47 1.50
N ASP A 54 -6.83 -19.59 1.96
CA ASP A 54 -7.74 -20.62 1.44
C ASP A 54 -8.13 -20.28 0.00
N ASP A 55 -8.67 -21.27 -0.73
CA ASP A 55 -9.09 -21.08 -2.12
C ASP A 55 -10.39 -20.26 -2.24
N GLU A 56 -10.83 -19.66 -1.12
CA GLU A 56 -12.00 -18.79 -1.06
C GLU A 56 -11.70 -17.40 -1.64
N THR A 57 -12.70 -16.82 -2.25
CA THR A 57 -12.67 -15.44 -2.72
C THR A 57 -12.85 -14.50 -1.52
N ILE A 58 -11.97 -13.53 -1.38
CA ILE A 58 -12.12 -12.45 -0.40
C ILE A 58 -12.71 -11.24 -1.11
N GLU A 59 -13.80 -10.72 -0.60
CA GLU A 59 -14.40 -9.50 -1.12
C GLU A 59 -14.56 -8.45 -0.03
N TRP A 60 -14.41 -7.19 -0.42
CA TRP A 60 -14.71 -6.04 0.44
C TRP A 60 -15.15 -4.83 -0.39
N SER A 61 -15.75 -3.86 0.27
CA SER A 61 -16.07 -2.57 -0.33
C SER A 61 -14.95 -1.59 0.00
N ASP A 62 -14.20 -1.17 -1.02
CA ASP A 62 -13.16 -0.15 -0.88
C ASP A 62 -13.78 1.23 -1.09
N MET A 63 -13.38 2.21 -0.27
CA MET A 63 -13.98 3.55 -0.31
C MET A 63 -13.68 4.30 -1.61
N ILE A 64 -12.64 3.91 -2.37
CA ILE A 64 -12.24 4.54 -3.63
C ILE A 64 -12.52 3.61 -4.82
N HIS A 65 -12.07 2.37 -4.73
CA HIS A 65 -12.22 1.40 -5.81
C HIS A 65 -13.63 0.78 -5.89
N GLY A 66 -14.43 0.89 -4.83
CA GLY A 66 -15.72 0.22 -4.73
C GLY A 66 -15.54 -1.27 -4.44
N LYS A 67 -16.42 -2.12 -4.97
CA LYS A 67 -16.34 -3.56 -4.72
C LYS A 67 -15.07 -4.16 -5.33
N ILE A 68 -14.22 -4.71 -4.47
CA ILE A 68 -13.03 -5.48 -4.85
C ILE A 68 -13.29 -6.96 -4.56
N ILE A 69 -13.04 -7.79 -5.57
CA ILE A 69 -13.12 -9.25 -5.48
C ILE A 69 -11.72 -9.81 -5.71
N PHE A 70 -11.18 -10.47 -4.71
CA PHE A 70 -9.82 -10.96 -4.71
C PHE A 70 -9.79 -12.48 -4.70
N SER A 71 -9.25 -13.08 -5.76
CA SER A 71 -9.02 -14.52 -5.83
C SER A 71 -7.68 -14.87 -5.22
N ASN A 72 -7.67 -15.67 -4.18
CA ASN A 72 -6.46 -16.13 -3.51
C ASN A 72 -5.55 -17.02 -4.38
N LEU A 73 -6.08 -17.55 -5.50
CA LEU A 73 -5.30 -18.32 -6.47
C LEU A 73 -4.26 -17.47 -7.21
N SER A 74 -4.42 -16.14 -7.21
CA SER A 74 -3.53 -15.21 -7.90
C SER A 74 -2.40 -14.68 -7.03
N VAL A 75 -2.36 -15.04 -5.73
CA VAL A 75 -1.44 -14.46 -4.75
C VAL A 75 -0.75 -15.53 -3.94
N SER A 76 0.51 -15.28 -3.66
CA SER A 76 1.32 -16.13 -2.80
C SER A 76 0.88 -16.02 -1.34
N ASP A 77 0.88 -17.14 -0.62
CA ASP A 77 0.70 -17.13 0.84
C ASP A 77 1.74 -16.20 1.47
N PRO A 78 1.33 -15.11 2.15
CA PRO A 78 2.28 -14.14 2.68
C PRO A 78 3.07 -14.71 3.86
N VAL A 79 4.33 -14.33 3.94
CA VAL A 79 5.13 -14.56 5.16
C VAL A 79 4.63 -13.61 6.23
N VAL A 80 4.32 -14.14 7.40
CA VAL A 80 3.85 -13.38 8.57
C VAL A 80 4.92 -13.28 9.66
N PHE A 81 5.76 -14.32 9.81
CA PHE A 81 6.95 -14.29 10.68
C PHE A 81 8.16 -14.77 9.91
N ARG A 82 9.28 -14.09 10.10
CA ARG A 82 10.58 -14.51 9.56
C ARG A 82 11.17 -15.63 10.41
N SER A 83 12.26 -16.26 9.90
CA SER A 83 12.97 -17.31 10.61
C SER A 83 13.70 -16.84 11.90
N ASP A 84 13.89 -15.54 12.07
CA ASP A 84 14.37 -14.89 13.28
C ASP A 84 13.22 -14.50 14.24
N GLU A 85 12.02 -15.05 14.01
CA GLU A 85 10.78 -14.80 14.76
C GLU A 85 10.26 -13.37 14.69
N MET A 86 10.87 -12.50 13.86
CA MET A 86 10.39 -11.15 13.66
C MET A 86 9.07 -11.16 12.87
N PRO A 87 8.00 -10.55 13.41
CA PRO A 87 6.74 -10.41 12.68
C PRO A 87 6.89 -9.41 11.53
N LEU A 88 6.16 -9.66 10.45
CA LEU A 88 6.14 -8.78 9.29
C LEU A 88 4.88 -7.89 9.27
N PHE A 89 4.96 -6.82 8.49
CA PHE A 89 3.92 -5.79 8.38
C PHE A 89 2.49 -6.34 8.27
N THR A 90 2.30 -7.42 7.50
CA THR A 90 0.96 -7.98 7.27
C THR A 90 0.27 -8.41 8.57
N ILE A 91 1.01 -8.95 9.56
CA ILE A 91 0.43 -9.36 10.84
C ILE A 91 0.50 -8.23 11.87
N THR A 92 1.61 -7.49 11.95
CA THR A 92 1.76 -6.43 12.97
C THR A 92 0.70 -5.35 12.79
N SER A 93 0.44 -4.91 11.55
CA SER A 93 -0.58 -3.90 11.30
C SER A 93 -1.99 -4.37 11.71
N VAL A 94 -2.32 -5.67 11.52
CA VAL A 94 -3.63 -6.20 11.94
C VAL A 94 -3.77 -6.21 13.45
N VAL A 95 -2.71 -6.60 14.18
CA VAL A 95 -2.73 -6.61 15.65
C VAL A 95 -2.84 -5.18 16.18
N ASP A 96 -2.00 -4.25 15.67
CA ASP A 96 -2.01 -2.86 16.09
C ASP A 96 -3.36 -2.18 15.79
N ASP A 97 -3.91 -2.40 14.59
CA ASP A 97 -5.20 -1.85 14.17
C ASP A 97 -6.36 -2.41 15.00
N ALA A 98 -6.31 -3.71 15.37
CA ALA A 98 -7.30 -4.33 16.24
C ALA A 98 -7.23 -3.80 17.68
N ASP A 99 -6.01 -3.73 18.25
CA ASP A 99 -5.80 -3.27 19.64
C ASP A 99 -6.16 -1.79 19.83
N THR A 100 -5.94 -0.97 18.77
CA THR A 100 -6.25 0.46 18.82
C THR A 100 -7.62 0.81 18.24
N GLU A 101 -8.42 -0.20 17.89
CA GLU A 101 -9.77 -0.04 17.32
C GLU A 101 -9.82 0.89 16.11
N VAL A 102 -8.84 0.76 15.19
CA VAL A 102 -8.79 1.56 13.97
C VAL A 102 -10.04 1.32 13.14
N SER A 103 -10.76 2.39 12.83
CA SER A 103 -12.00 2.33 12.06
C SER A 103 -11.80 2.36 10.55
N HIS A 104 -10.78 3.08 10.07
CA HIS A 104 -10.51 3.28 8.65
C HIS A 104 -9.01 3.21 8.37
N VAL A 105 -8.64 2.52 7.28
CA VAL A 105 -7.25 2.41 6.81
C VAL A 105 -7.14 3.02 5.42
N PHE A 106 -6.41 4.13 5.30
CA PHE A 106 -6.11 4.80 4.02
C PHE A 106 -4.65 4.60 3.63
N ARG A 107 -4.41 4.13 2.39
CA ARG A 107 -3.06 3.84 1.90
C ARG A 107 -2.99 3.80 0.38
N GLY A 108 -1.82 3.55 -0.19
CA GLY A 108 -1.67 3.38 -1.64
C GLY A 108 -2.27 2.07 -2.16
N ASP A 109 -2.69 2.05 -3.40
CA ASP A 109 -3.31 0.89 -4.06
C ASP A 109 -2.35 -0.30 -4.27
N ASP A 110 -1.04 -0.09 -4.12
CA ASP A 110 -0.02 -1.15 -4.06
C ASP A 110 -0.20 -2.09 -2.86
N HIS A 111 -1.01 -1.70 -1.87
CA HIS A 111 -1.37 -2.50 -0.71
C HIS A 111 -2.68 -3.31 -0.85
N ILE A 112 -3.38 -3.26 -1.98
CA ILE A 112 -4.65 -3.99 -2.19
C ILE A 112 -4.48 -5.50 -1.93
N THR A 113 -3.38 -6.10 -2.40
CA THR A 113 -3.10 -7.52 -2.14
C THR A 113 -2.87 -7.82 -0.65
N ASN A 114 -2.26 -6.88 0.08
CA ASN A 114 -2.07 -7.03 1.53
C ASN A 114 -3.41 -6.97 2.27
N THR A 115 -4.34 -6.14 1.79
CA THR A 115 -5.68 -6.01 2.39
C THR A 115 -6.42 -7.35 2.40
N ALA A 116 -6.37 -8.12 1.33
CA ALA A 116 -6.98 -9.44 1.29
C ALA A 116 -6.44 -10.37 2.39
N ALA A 117 -5.10 -10.42 2.56
CA ALA A 117 -4.48 -11.21 3.62
C ALA A 117 -4.82 -10.69 5.02
N GLN A 118 -4.87 -9.37 5.19
CA GLN A 118 -5.22 -8.73 6.47
C GLN A 118 -6.68 -8.97 6.86
N ILE A 119 -7.62 -8.90 5.92
CA ILE A 119 -9.03 -9.25 6.16
C ILE A 119 -9.15 -10.69 6.67
N LYS A 120 -8.37 -11.62 6.09
CA LYS A 120 -8.31 -13.00 6.60
C LYS A 120 -7.78 -13.06 8.02
N LEU A 121 -6.73 -12.30 8.34
CA LEU A 121 -6.14 -12.25 9.69
C LEU A 121 -7.14 -11.65 10.70
N PHE A 122 -7.82 -10.54 10.38
CA PHE A 122 -8.87 -9.98 11.24
C PHE A 122 -9.94 -11.01 11.57
N LYS A 123 -10.40 -11.78 10.58
CA LYS A 123 -11.37 -12.87 10.79
C LYS A 123 -10.83 -13.98 11.69
N LEU A 124 -9.54 -14.33 11.55
CA LEU A 124 -8.91 -15.39 12.33
C LEU A 124 -8.74 -15.05 13.81
N ILE A 125 -8.56 -13.76 14.11
CA ILE A 125 -8.46 -13.29 15.51
C ILE A 125 -9.78 -12.76 16.07
N ASP A 126 -10.88 -12.94 15.32
CA ASP A 126 -12.23 -12.48 15.68
C ASP A 126 -12.28 -10.95 15.99
N ALA A 127 -11.51 -10.16 15.24
CA ALA A 127 -11.46 -8.72 15.38
C ALA A 127 -12.31 -8.00 14.33
N LYS A 128 -12.74 -6.78 14.67
CA LYS A 128 -13.49 -5.93 13.75
C LYS A 128 -12.61 -5.53 12.57
N ILE A 129 -13.10 -5.73 11.34
CA ILE A 129 -12.41 -5.33 10.12
C ILE A 129 -12.62 -3.84 9.90
N PRO A 130 -11.56 -3.02 9.74
CA PRO A 130 -11.68 -1.61 9.38
C PRO A 130 -12.21 -1.41 7.95
N GLU A 131 -12.72 -0.22 7.67
CA GLU A 131 -13.00 0.19 6.30
C GLU A 131 -11.68 0.55 5.60
N PHE A 132 -11.55 0.16 4.33
CA PHE A 132 -10.33 0.41 3.55
C PHE A 132 -10.59 1.41 2.43
N GLY A 133 -9.62 2.30 2.20
CA GLY A 133 -9.59 3.18 1.05
C GLY A 133 -8.19 3.20 0.43
N HIS A 134 -8.08 2.73 -0.82
CA HIS A 134 -6.81 2.65 -1.54
C HIS A 134 -6.69 3.80 -2.53
N PHE A 135 -5.81 4.75 -2.20
CA PHE A 135 -5.52 5.89 -3.08
C PHE A 135 -4.65 5.48 -4.27
N PRO A 136 -4.86 6.11 -5.43
CA PRO A 136 -4.04 5.87 -6.60
C PRO A 136 -2.57 6.22 -6.33
N LEU A 137 -1.65 5.43 -6.90
CA LEU A 137 -0.22 5.75 -6.79
C LEU A 137 0.10 7.01 -7.58
N ILE A 138 0.91 7.87 -6.96
CA ILE A 138 1.46 9.05 -7.61
C ILE A 138 2.75 8.62 -8.32
N LYS A 139 2.83 8.88 -9.63
CA LYS A 139 3.97 8.60 -10.48
C LYS A 139 4.58 9.90 -11.01
N SER A 140 5.85 9.87 -11.37
CA SER A 140 6.46 10.94 -12.15
C SER A 140 5.88 10.98 -13.56
N ILE A 141 6.08 12.08 -14.28
CA ILE A 141 5.68 12.20 -15.71
C ILE A 141 6.30 11.10 -16.57
N SER A 142 7.50 10.61 -16.21
CA SER A 142 8.14 9.48 -16.90
C SER A 142 7.48 8.12 -16.61
N GLY A 143 6.43 8.08 -15.78
CA GLY A 143 5.73 6.85 -15.40
C GLY A 143 6.39 6.03 -14.29
N GLN A 144 7.54 6.48 -13.79
CA GLN A 144 8.22 5.85 -12.67
C GLN A 144 7.54 6.20 -11.35
N GLY A 145 7.46 5.23 -10.43
CA GLY A 145 7.01 5.49 -9.07
C GLY A 145 7.90 6.52 -8.37
N LEU A 146 7.30 7.43 -7.62
CA LEU A 146 8.04 8.39 -6.81
C LEU A 146 8.78 7.64 -5.70
N SER A 147 10.10 7.59 -5.80
CA SER A 147 10.95 6.89 -4.84
C SER A 147 11.24 7.78 -3.62
N LYS A 148 11.11 7.23 -2.41
CA LYS A 148 11.57 7.89 -1.17
C LYS A 148 13.08 8.21 -1.19
N ARG A 149 13.83 7.59 -2.10
CA ARG A 149 15.29 7.81 -2.26
C ARG A 149 15.62 8.96 -3.21
N SER A 150 14.69 9.36 -4.09
CA SER A 150 14.84 10.58 -4.85
C SER A 150 14.31 11.73 -4.00
N ASP A 151 15.18 12.70 -3.68
CA ASP A 151 14.82 13.90 -2.90
C ASP A 151 13.80 14.79 -3.65
N ASP A 152 13.37 14.35 -4.84
CA ASP A 152 12.57 15.14 -5.78
C ASP A 152 11.12 15.34 -5.35
N PHE A 153 10.60 14.49 -4.45
CA PHE A 153 9.24 14.60 -3.96
C PHE A 153 9.21 14.51 -2.43
N SER A 154 9.66 15.55 -1.76
CA SER A 154 9.57 15.61 -0.30
C SER A 154 8.99 16.96 0.16
N VAL A 155 8.21 16.94 1.24
CA VAL A 155 7.71 18.18 1.88
C VAL A 155 8.87 19.12 2.24
N ARG A 156 10.05 18.57 2.59
CA ARG A 156 11.26 19.35 2.88
C ARG A 156 11.75 20.12 1.64
N LYS A 157 11.71 19.51 0.45
CA LYS A 157 12.07 20.17 -0.80
C LYS A 157 11.12 21.32 -1.11
N PHE A 158 9.82 21.09 -1.04
CA PHE A 158 8.81 22.13 -1.25
C PHE A 158 8.96 23.29 -0.27
N ARG A 159 9.28 23.00 1.00
CA ARG A 159 9.60 24.04 2.00
C ARG A 159 10.82 24.86 1.61
N LYS A 160 11.92 24.22 1.15
CA LYS A 160 13.13 24.90 0.66
C LYS A 160 12.83 25.78 -0.55
N GLN A 161 11.96 25.31 -1.44
CA GLN A 161 11.51 26.05 -2.63
C GLN A 161 10.46 27.13 -2.30
N LYS A 162 10.14 27.34 -1.01
CA LYS A 162 9.14 28.32 -0.56
C LYS A 162 7.75 28.13 -1.16
N VAL A 163 7.38 26.87 -1.43
CA VAL A 163 6.01 26.53 -1.80
C VAL A 163 5.10 26.75 -0.59
N SER A 164 4.01 27.51 -0.79
CA SER A 164 3.01 27.74 0.24
C SER A 164 2.39 26.43 0.70
N GLN A 165 2.23 26.25 2.01
CA GLN A 165 1.56 25.09 2.59
C GLN A 165 0.17 24.91 1.99
N LEU A 166 -0.57 26.01 1.83
CA LEU A 166 -1.94 25.96 1.29
C LEU A 166 -1.96 25.47 -0.16
N VAL A 167 -0.99 25.91 -0.97
CA VAL A 167 -0.83 25.42 -2.35
C VAL A 167 -0.55 23.93 -2.39
N LEU A 168 0.36 23.45 -1.54
CA LEU A 168 0.69 22.02 -1.49
C LEU A 168 -0.52 21.17 -1.10
N ILE A 169 -1.27 21.59 -0.07
CA ILE A 169 -2.47 20.85 0.39
C ILE A 169 -3.55 20.86 -0.71
N ASN A 170 -3.82 22.01 -1.33
CA ASN A 170 -4.76 22.10 -2.47
C ASN A 170 -4.34 21.16 -3.61
N TYR A 171 -3.07 21.17 -3.96
CA TYR A 171 -2.55 20.30 -5.01
C TYR A 171 -2.76 18.82 -4.68
N LEU A 172 -2.37 18.40 -3.47
CA LEU A 172 -2.49 17.01 -3.04
C LEU A 172 -3.94 16.54 -2.93
N GLN A 173 -4.87 17.43 -2.53
CA GLN A 173 -6.29 17.09 -2.48
C GLN A 173 -6.90 16.94 -3.87
N LYS A 174 -6.44 17.71 -4.84
CA LYS A 174 -7.00 17.75 -6.20
C LYS A 174 -6.32 16.77 -7.16
N ILE A 175 -5.06 16.38 -6.88
CA ILE A 175 -4.36 15.39 -7.69
C ILE A 175 -5.10 14.05 -7.64
N GLY A 176 -5.36 13.48 -8.81
CA GLY A 176 -6.16 12.25 -8.91
C GLY A 176 -7.67 12.48 -8.89
N THR A 177 -8.11 13.73 -8.90
CA THR A 177 -9.52 14.11 -9.09
C THR A 177 -9.71 14.84 -10.42
N ASN A 178 -10.95 15.16 -10.77
CA ASN A 178 -11.29 16.00 -11.93
C ASN A 178 -11.33 17.50 -11.60
N GLN A 179 -10.89 17.90 -10.41
CA GLN A 179 -10.92 19.30 -9.97
C GLN A 179 -9.75 20.10 -10.56
N SER A 180 -10.01 21.37 -10.90
CA SER A 180 -8.97 22.27 -11.38
C SER A 180 -8.01 22.68 -10.25
N PHE A 181 -6.72 22.72 -10.56
CA PHE A 181 -5.68 23.22 -9.66
C PHE A 181 -5.58 24.76 -9.62
N GLU A 182 -6.26 25.47 -10.50
CA GLU A 182 -6.06 26.90 -10.67
C GLU A 182 -6.60 27.75 -9.51
N ASN A 183 -7.61 27.26 -8.83
CA ASN A 183 -8.17 27.92 -7.67
C ASN A 183 -7.56 27.35 -6.39
N ILE A 184 -7.00 28.22 -5.57
CA ILE A 184 -6.51 27.87 -4.24
C ILE A 184 -7.58 28.20 -3.22
N ASP A 185 -8.18 27.15 -2.69
CA ASP A 185 -9.20 27.23 -1.65
C ASP A 185 -8.52 27.38 -0.28
N ASP A 186 -9.17 28.09 0.65
CA ASP A 186 -8.76 28.08 2.05
C ASP A 186 -9.01 26.71 2.71
N MET A 187 -8.41 26.48 3.87
CA MET A 187 -8.52 25.18 4.56
C MET A 187 -9.96 24.78 4.87
N LYS A 188 -10.81 25.75 5.23
CA LYS A 188 -12.21 25.49 5.56
C LYS A 188 -12.99 25.03 4.34
N THR A 189 -12.77 25.69 3.21
CA THR A 189 -13.37 25.32 1.91
C THR A 189 -12.86 23.94 1.46
N LEU A 190 -11.57 23.65 1.62
CA LEU A 190 -11.01 22.34 1.30
C LEU A 190 -11.67 21.22 2.10
N TYR A 191 -11.82 21.37 3.40
CA TYR A 191 -12.50 20.36 4.24
C TYR A 191 -13.96 20.16 3.83
N LYS A 192 -14.67 21.25 3.56
CA LYS A 192 -16.09 21.20 3.17
C LYS A 192 -16.30 20.49 1.83
N ASN A 193 -15.37 20.67 0.90
CA ASN A 193 -15.46 20.13 -0.46
C ASN A 193 -14.75 18.80 -0.62
N PHE A 194 -14.12 18.27 0.42
CA PHE A 194 -13.45 16.97 0.35
C PHE A 194 -14.48 15.87 0.14
N ASN A 195 -14.28 15.08 -0.91
CA ASN A 195 -15.09 13.90 -1.20
C ASN A 195 -14.19 12.78 -1.74
N ILE A 196 -14.08 11.70 -0.98
CA ILE A 196 -13.24 10.57 -1.32
C ILE A 196 -13.66 9.89 -2.63
N ASN A 197 -14.95 9.96 -2.97
CA ASN A 197 -15.47 9.37 -4.21
C ASN A 197 -15.00 10.07 -5.50
N ASN A 198 -14.40 11.26 -5.37
CA ASN A 198 -13.87 12.00 -6.52
C ASN A 198 -12.50 11.50 -6.97
N PHE A 199 -11.84 10.65 -6.19
CA PHE A 199 -10.51 10.15 -6.55
C PHE A 199 -10.58 9.12 -7.67
N SER A 200 -9.60 9.24 -8.59
CA SER A 200 -9.38 8.28 -9.68
C SER A 200 -8.99 6.91 -9.13
N LYS A 201 -9.38 5.86 -9.85
CA LYS A 201 -8.92 4.49 -9.59
C LYS A 201 -7.59 4.16 -10.28
N ASN A 202 -7.10 5.06 -11.11
CA ASN A 202 -5.86 4.89 -11.87
C ASN A 202 -4.75 5.73 -11.28
N SER A 203 -3.50 5.28 -11.43
CA SER A 203 -2.32 6.06 -11.04
C SER A 203 -2.37 7.47 -11.62
N VAL A 204 -1.92 8.45 -10.84
CA VAL A 204 -1.89 9.85 -11.22
C VAL A 204 -0.45 10.31 -11.45
N PHE A 205 -0.28 11.32 -12.30
CA PHE A 205 1.04 11.84 -12.63
C PHE A 205 1.28 13.17 -11.93
N PHE A 206 2.44 13.28 -11.31
CA PHE A 206 2.92 14.48 -10.64
C PHE A 206 3.91 15.23 -11.54
N ASP A 207 3.60 16.52 -11.80
CA ASP A 207 4.51 17.44 -12.45
C ASP A 207 5.01 18.49 -11.45
N PRO A 208 6.31 18.52 -11.13
CA PRO A 208 6.89 19.57 -10.28
C PRO A 208 6.63 20.98 -10.81
N ASN A 209 6.62 21.16 -12.14
CA ASN A 209 6.42 22.47 -12.76
C ASN A 209 5.03 23.02 -12.49
N ASP A 210 4.01 22.15 -12.37
CA ASP A 210 2.66 22.59 -12.05
C ASP A 210 2.60 23.24 -10.66
N ILE A 211 3.23 22.64 -9.66
CA ILE A 211 3.20 23.19 -8.31
C ILE A 211 3.93 24.53 -8.21
N GLU A 212 5.04 24.69 -8.94
CA GLU A 212 5.78 25.95 -9.02
C GLU A 212 4.96 27.03 -9.71
N ARG A 213 4.30 26.71 -10.82
CA ARG A 213 3.40 27.61 -11.57
C ARG A 213 2.23 28.07 -10.70
N ILE A 214 1.57 27.13 -10.01
CA ILE A 214 0.44 27.41 -9.14
C ILE A 214 0.87 28.27 -7.96
N ASN A 215 2.00 27.96 -7.33
CA ASN A 215 2.54 28.72 -6.21
C ASN A 215 2.87 30.17 -6.61
N SER A 216 3.51 30.37 -7.76
CA SER A 216 3.83 31.71 -8.28
C SER A 216 2.56 32.52 -8.53
N LYS A 217 1.53 31.93 -9.12
CA LYS A 217 0.22 32.57 -9.34
C LYS A 217 -0.44 32.94 -8.01
N TYR A 218 -0.41 32.02 -7.04
CA TYR A 218 -1.00 32.25 -5.71
C TYR A 218 -0.31 33.41 -4.98
N LEU A 219 1.01 33.45 -4.95
CA LEU A 219 1.77 34.50 -4.28
C LEU A 219 1.53 35.87 -4.90
N LYS A 220 1.51 36.00 -6.23
CA LYS A 220 1.16 37.26 -6.93
C LYS A 220 -0.23 37.78 -6.55
N ASN A 221 -1.20 36.87 -6.37
CA ASN A 221 -2.55 37.26 -5.97
C ASN A 221 -2.64 37.71 -4.51
N LEU A 222 -1.70 37.31 -3.64
CA LEU A 222 -1.62 37.79 -2.26
C LEU A 222 -1.07 39.21 -2.20
N GLU A 223 -0.04 39.54 -2.99
CA GLU A 223 0.57 40.87 -3.03
C GLU A 223 -0.39 41.97 -3.52
N ILE A 224 -1.41 41.59 -4.31
CA ILE A 224 -2.43 42.54 -4.82
C ILE A 224 -3.52 42.84 -3.78
N LYS A 225 -3.65 42.00 -2.73
CA LYS A 225 -4.70 42.18 -1.70
C LYS A 225 -4.22 42.92 -0.45
N THR A 226 -2.95 43.27 -0.36
CA THR A 226 -2.33 44.08 0.69
C THR A 226 -2.22 45.53 0.24
#